data_571b626a81cb0f2cf65612ad8351bf44
#
_entry.id   571b626a81cb0f2cf65612ad8351bf44
#
_cell.length_a   1.000
_cell.length_b   1.000
_cell.length_c   1.000
_cell.angle_alpha   90.00
_cell.angle_beta   90.00
_cell.angle_gamma   90.00
#
_symmetry.space_group_name_H-M   'P 1'
#
loop_
_entity.id
_entity.type
_entity.pdbx_description
1 polymer ?
#
loop_
_entity_poly.entity_id
_entity_poly.type
_entity_poly.pdbx_seq_one_letter_code
_entity_poly.pdbx_strand_id
1 'polypeptide(L)'
;MILEPLEDCNLTCTGCGRIREYEAILDHNLSVEECLRAVEECDAPVVSIAGGEPLMHPQIGEIVAGIIAQKRFVYLCTNALLYKKAMRVIKPSQYFAFVVHLDGLRETHDVAVERRGVYDVAIKAIKEFRSGGYRVCTNTTLFSGNQPEEYHRLFAMLNKMGVEGMMVAPGFQYKEVAQHDIFMQREEARSFFRRVFDGCREGIRFYNNPLYLDFLMGRRDYECSQWSTPTFTPAGWRKPCYLIADEHTPTFVELMETTDWKAYGFGRDPRCDTCMMHCGYEGSAIQEAMASPKALAELAWRSMRPGIGGKKAG
;
A
#
# COMPACT_ATOMS: atom_id res chain seq x y z
N MET A 1 2.73 7.13 8.20
CA MET A 1 1.28 7.04 8.45
C MET A 1 0.49 6.90 7.16
N ILE A 2 -0.75 6.45 7.23
CA ILE A 2 -1.72 6.55 6.14
C ILE A 2 -2.68 7.70 6.45
N LEU A 3 -2.98 8.50 5.44
CA LEU A 3 -3.98 9.56 5.49
C LEU A 3 -5.06 9.24 4.46
N GLU A 4 -6.29 9.11 4.89
CA GLU A 4 -7.45 8.87 4.05
C GLU A 4 -8.35 10.12 4.06
N PRO A 5 -8.11 11.09 3.15
CA PRO A 5 -8.83 12.37 3.20
C PRO A 5 -10.31 12.26 2.80
N LEU A 6 -10.70 11.15 2.20
CA LEU A 6 -12.07 10.75 1.86
C LEU A 6 -12.13 9.23 1.67
N GLU A 7 -13.35 8.68 1.78
CA GLU A 7 -13.59 7.25 1.56
C GLU A 7 -14.35 6.96 0.26
N ASP A 8 -14.85 8.00 -0.42
CA ASP A 8 -15.54 7.85 -1.70
C ASP A 8 -14.56 7.46 -2.83
N CYS A 9 -15.03 6.62 -3.75
CA CYS A 9 -14.22 6.11 -4.85
C CYS A 9 -15.05 6.00 -6.13
N ASN A 10 -14.42 6.27 -7.26
CA ASN A 10 -15.01 6.09 -8.60
C ASN A 10 -14.86 4.67 -9.16
N LEU A 11 -14.46 3.69 -8.33
CA LEU A 11 -14.40 2.25 -8.60
C LEU A 11 -15.01 1.45 -7.44
N THR A 12 -15.42 0.21 -7.74
CA THR A 12 -16.04 -0.73 -6.79
C THR A 12 -15.25 -2.05 -6.68
N CYS A 13 -13.94 -2.00 -6.72
CA CYS A 13 -13.03 -3.15 -6.80
C CYS A 13 -13.49 -4.33 -5.93
N THR A 14 -13.44 -5.55 -6.49
CA THR A 14 -13.92 -6.79 -5.86
C THR A 14 -13.30 -7.03 -4.48
N GLY A 15 -12.00 -6.80 -4.34
CA GLY A 15 -11.25 -7.01 -3.10
C GLY A 15 -11.22 -5.84 -2.12
N CYS A 16 -11.93 -4.74 -2.40
CA CYS A 16 -11.92 -3.54 -1.57
C CYS A 16 -13.12 -3.49 -0.62
N GLY A 17 -12.86 -3.34 0.68
CA GLY A 17 -13.89 -3.15 1.72
C GLY A 17 -14.23 -1.69 1.99
N ARG A 18 -13.38 -0.72 1.61
CA ARG A 18 -13.45 0.67 2.06
C ARG A 18 -14.78 1.37 1.83
N ILE A 19 -15.22 1.45 0.59
CA ILE A 19 -16.48 2.13 0.24
C ILE A 19 -17.70 1.50 0.90
N ARG A 20 -17.61 0.22 1.27
CA ARG A 20 -18.70 -0.51 1.94
C ARG A 20 -18.63 -0.31 3.46
N GLU A 21 -17.42 -0.32 4.02
CA GLU A 21 -17.18 -0.09 5.45
C GLU A 21 -17.60 1.33 5.88
N TYR A 22 -17.39 2.32 5.00
CA TYR A 22 -17.68 3.74 5.27
C TYR A 22 -18.87 4.30 4.51
N GLU A 23 -19.79 3.44 4.05
CA GLU A 23 -20.96 3.85 3.26
C GLU A 23 -21.75 5.03 3.88
N ALA A 24 -21.79 5.10 5.20
CA ALA A 24 -22.51 6.16 5.93
C ALA A 24 -21.84 7.55 5.88
N ILE A 25 -20.56 7.64 5.46
CA ILE A 25 -19.80 8.89 5.48
C ILE A 25 -19.00 9.13 4.17
N LEU A 26 -19.41 8.52 3.07
CA LEU A 26 -18.73 8.68 1.77
C LEU A 26 -18.70 10.13 1.26
N ASP A 27 -19.68 10.94 1.65
CA ASP A 27 -19.77 12.37 1.35
C ASP A 27 -18.90 13.26 2.26
N HIS A 28 -18.27 12.67 3.28
CA HIS A 28 -17.45 13.40 4.25
C HIS A 28 -16.00 13.47 3.77
N ASN A 29 -15.51 14.68 3.55
CA ASN A 29 -14.11 14.94 3.20
C ASN A 29 -13.44 15.68 4.35
N LEU A 30 -12.19 15.28 4.67
CA LEU A 30 -11.36 16.08 5.57
C LEU A 30 -10.98 17.41 4.91
N SER A 31 -10.99 18.48 5.67
CA SER A 31 -10.40 19.74 5.24
C SER A 31 -8.86 19.62 5.12
N VAL A 32 -8.24 20.55 4.39
CA VAL A 32 -6.77 20.65 4.32
C VAL A 32 -6.18 20.79 5.72
N GLU A 33 -6.81 21.59 6.57
CA GLU A 33 -6.35 21.85 7.94
C GLU A 33 -6.38 20.58 8.80
N GLU A 34 -7.45 19.79 8.73
CA GLU A 34 -7.54 18.50 9.45
C GLU A 34 -6.48 17.51 8.98
N CYS A 35 -6.26 17.41 7.66
CA CYS A 35 -5.20 16.57 7.10
C CYS A 35 -3.82 16.97 7.61
N LEU A 36 -3.49 18.26 7.57
CA LEU A 36 -2.17 18.76 7.99
C LEU A 36 -1.96 18.65 9.50
N ARG A 37 -3.00 18.86 10.31
CA ARG A 37 -2.97 18.65 11.75
C ARG A 37 -2.71 17.18 12.11
N ALA A 38 -3.38 16.24 11.46
CA ALA A 38 -3.16 14.81 11.70
C ALA A 38 -1.73 14.38 11.35
N VAL A 39 -1.15 14.93 10.27
CA VAL A 39 0.24 14.67 9.87
C VAL A 39 1.23 15.23 10.91
N GLU A 40 0.96 16.42 11.43
CA GLU A 40 1.78 17.04 12.50
C GLU A 40 1.68 16.26 13.81
N GLU A 41 0.47 15.86 14.20
CA GLU A 41 0.21 15.09 15.42
C GLU A 41 0.90 13.73 15.42
N CYS A 42 0.89 13.02 14.29
CA CYS A 42 1.57 11.72 14.14
C CYS A 42 3.08 11.82 14.01
N ASP A 43 3.59 12.93 13.51
CA ASP A 43 5.01 13.21 13.24
C ASP A 43 5.72 12.17 12.35
N ALA A 44 4.98 11.45 11.52
CA ALA A 44 5.56 10.44 10.64
C ALA A 44 6.36 11.07 9.48
N PRO A 45 7.58 10.56 9.16
CA PRO A 45 8.40 11.11 8.07
C PRO A 45 7.83 10.85 6.68
N VAL A 46 6.94 9.89 6.56
CA VAL A 46 6.30 9.47 5.30
C VAL A 46 4.79 9.41 5.48
N VAL A 47 4.07 10.04 4.56
CA VAL A 47 2.62 10.03 4.51
C VAL A 47 2.17 9.32 3.23
N SER A 48 1.44 8.22 3.36
CA SER A 48 0.76 7.56 2.26
C SER A 48 -0.68 8.07 2.20
N ILE A 49 -1.03 8.82 1.18
CA ILE A 49 -2.39 9.28 0.96
C ILE A 49 -3.14 8.16 0.23
N ALA A 50 -4.20 7.66 0.86
CA ALA A 50 -5.03 6.56 0.39
C ALA A 50 -6.53 6.88 0.63
N GLY A 51 -7.32 5.90 1.04
CA GLY A 51 -8.76 6.00 1.28
C GLY A 51 -9.55 5.40 0.14
N GLY A 52 -10.60 6.07 -0.35
CA GLY A 52 -11.25 5.77 -1.61
C GLY A 52 -10.34 6.11 -2.80
N GLU A 53 -10.70 7.12 -3.61
CA GLU A 53 -9.79 7.65 -4.63
C GLU A 53 -9.36 9.07 -4.25
N PRO A 54 -8.13 9.28 -3.77
CA PRO A 54 -7.68 10.59 -3.28
C PRO A 54 -7.77 11.72 -4.31
N LEU A 55 -7.67 11.40 -5.61
CA LEU A 55 -7.80 12.40 -6.67
C LEU A 55 -9.23 12.93 -6.83
N MET A 56 -10.23 12.33 -6.17
CA MET A 56 -11.58 12.89 -6.11
C MET A 56 -11.65 14.07 -5.14
N HIS A 57 -10.80 14.10 -4.11
CA HIS A 57 -10.77 15.20 -3.15
C HIS A 57 -10.58 16.55 -3.86
N PRO A 58 -11.43 17.57 -3.55
CA PRO A 58 -11.39 18.87 -4.26
C PRO A 58 -10.06 19.61 -4.08
N GLN A 59 -9.46 19.50 -2.90
CA GLN A 59 -8.24 20.23 -2.50
C GLN A 59 -7.01 19.32 -2.38
N ILE A 60 -6.96 18.20 -3.09
CA ILE A 60 -5.83 17.24 -2.99
C ILE A 60 -4.47 17.88 -3.28
N GLY A 61 -4.42 18.87 -4.18
CA GLY A 61 -3.18 19.61 -4.48
C GLY A 61 -2.66 20.41 -3.29
N GLU A 62 -3.57 21.03 -2.52
CA GLU A 62 -3.25 21.80 -1.32
C GLU A 62 -2.79 20.89 -0.17
N ILE A 63 -3.47 19.74 0.01
CA ILE A 63 -3.08 18.72 1.00
C ILE A 63 -1.65 18.23 0.72
N VAL A 64 -1.37 17.81 -0.52
CA VAL A 64 -0.02 17.34 -0.92
C VAL A 64 1.03 18.43 -0.71
N ALA A 65 0.75 19.67 -1.13
CA ALA A 65 1.68 20.79 -0.98
C ALA A 65 1.95 21.11 0.49
N GLY A 66 0.92 21.10 1.33
CA GLY A 66 1.03 21.36 2.78
C GLY A 66 1.86 20.29 3.50
N ILE A 67 1.65 19.00 3.17
CA ILE A 67 2.43 17.90 3.77
C ILE A 67 3.91 18.00 3.36
N ILE A 68 4.20 18.32 2.10
CA ILE A 68 5.58 18.55 1.64
C ILE A 68 6.22 19.75 2.35
N ALA A 69 5.45 20.82 2.59
CA ALA A 69 5.93 22.00 3.33
C ALA A 69 6.30 21.65 4.79
N GLN A 70 5.66 20.65 5.40
CA GLN A 70 6.03 20.07 6.70
C GLN A 70 7.27 19.15 6.60
N LYS A 71 7.96 19.09 5.46
CA LYS A 71 9.15 18.27 5.20
C LYS A 71 8.89 16.75 5.30
N ARG A 72 7.69 16.30 4.92
CA ARG A 72 7.32 14.89 4.84
C ARG A 72 7.36 14.39 3.41
N PHE A 73 7.71 13.13 3.23
CA PHE A 73 7.60 12.47 1.93
C PHE A 73 6.16 12.01 1.70
N VAL A 74 5.63 12.21 0.51
CA VAL A 74 4.25 11.85 0.15
C VAL A 74 4.24 10.75 -0.91
N TYR A 75 3.59 9.63 -0.60
CA TYR A 75 3.07 8.68 -1.57
C TYR A 75 1.58 8.95 -1.77
N LEU A 76 1.12 9.13 -3.01
CA LEU A 76 -0.30 9.26 -3.33
C LEU A 76 -0.75 8.03 -4.11
N CYS A 77 -1.54 7.16 -3.45
CA CYS A 77 -2.13 5.97 -4.05
C CYS A 77 -3.31 6.36 -4.92
N THR A 78 -3.41 5.83 -6.15
CA THR A 78 -4.50 6.18 -7.07
C THR A 78 -4.76 5.07 -8.08
N ASN A 79 -6.04 4.92 -8.47
CA ASN A 79 -6.45 4.12 -9.61
C ASN A 79 -6.15 4.80 -10.96
N ALA A 80 -5.63 6.01 -10.92
CA ALA A 80 -5.20 6.84 -12.04
C ALA A 80 -6.32 7.33 -13.00
N LEU A 81 -7.59 7.05 -12.77
CA LEU A 81 -8.67 7.54 -13.66
C LEU A 81 -8.70 9.08 -13.76
N LEU A 82 -8.28 9.76 -12.71
CA LEU A 82 -8.24 11.23 -12.63
C LEU A 82 -6.84 11.81 -12.81
N TYR A 83 -5.91 11.08 -13.42
CA TYR A 83 -4.50 11.49 -13.54
C TYR A 83 -4.30 12.88 -14.18
N LYS A 84 -5.14 13.26 -15.16
CA LYS A 84 -5.06 14.59 -15.77
C LYS A 84 -5.41 15.72 -14.81
N LYS A 85 -6.37 15.49 -13.88
CA LYS A 85 -6.67 16.44 -12.80
C LYS A 85 -5.45 16.54 -11.87
N ALA A 86 -4.87 15.42 -11.49
CA ALA A 86 -3.70 15.38 -10.62
C ALA A 86 -2.53 16.21 -11.19
N MET A 87 -2.20 16.05 -12.47
CA MET A 87 -1.10 16.79 -13.13
C MET A 87 -1.32 18.31 -13.21
N ARG A 88 -2.56 18.78 -13.07
CA ARG A 88 -2.87 20.23 -13.04
C ARG A 88 -2.67 20.83 -11.66
N VAL A 89 -2.94 20.06 -10.59
CA VAL A 89 -3.00 20.59 -9.22
C VAL A 89 -1.82 20.18 -8.35
N ILE A 90 -1.10 19.11 -8.70
CA ILE A 90 0.09 18.65 -8.00
C ILE A 90 1.32 18.93 -8.88
N LYS A 91 2.37 19.48 -8.31
CA LYS A 91 3.64 19.72 -9.01
C LYS A 91 4.63 18.60 -8.75
N PRO A 92 5.52 18.26 -9.71
CA PRO A 92 6.62 17.33 -9.46
C PRO A 92 7.50 17.79 -8.30
N SER A 93 7.89 16.86 -7.44
CA SER A 93 8.76 17.11 -6.29
C SER A 93 9.60 15.87 -5.99
N GLN A 94 10.82 16.06 -5.49
CA GLN A 94 11.63 14.95 -4.96
C GLN A 94 11.01 14.29 -3.71
N TYR A 95 10.10 14.99 -3.03
CA TYR A 95 9.38 14.51 -1.85
C TYR A 95 7.98 13.95 -2.16
N PHE A 96 7.69 13.68 -3.44
CA PHE A 96 6.40 13.20 -3.89
C PHE A 96 6.53 12.07 -4.91
N ALA A 97 5.72 11.03 -4.79
CA ALA A 97 5.56 10.00 -5.80
C ALA A 97 4.09 9.59 -5.96
N PHE A 98 3.63 9.42 -7.19
CA PHE A 98 2.40 8.69 -7.44
C PHE A 98 2.62 7.18 -7.25
N VAL A 99 1.65 6.52 -6.62
CA VAL A 99 1.59 5.07 -6.49
C VAL A 99 0.38 4.60 -7.28
N VAL A 100 0.60 4.11 -8.49
CA VAL A 100 -0.48 3.67 -9.38
C VAL A 100 -0.86 2.23 -9.07
N HIS A 101 -2.15 2.00 -8.82
CA HIS A 101 -2.69 0.68 -8.53
C HIS A 101 -2.79 -0.17 -9.80
N LEU A 102 -2.21 -1.39 -9.78
CA LEU A 102 -2.25 -2.36 -10.87
C LEU A 102 -2.18 -3.79 -10.32
N ASP A 103 -3.29 -4.52 -10.31
CA ASP A 103 -3.37 -5.88 -9.73
C ASP A 103 -3.04 -7.00 -10.73
N GLY A 104 -2.68 -6.68 -11.95
CA GLY A 104 -2.32 -7.64 -12.98
C GLY A 104 -2.14 -7.00 -14.35
N LEU A 105 -2.07 -7.81 -15.39
CA LEU A 105 -2.20 -7.36 -16.77
C LEU A 105 -3.66 -6.97 -17.04
N ARG A 106 -3.95 -6.53 -18.27
CA ARG A 106 -5.23 -5.93 -18.67
C ARG A 106 -6.47 -6.66 -18.16
N GLU A 107 -6.58 -7.95 -18.44
CA GLU A 107 -7.78 -8.71 -18.09
C GLU A 107 -7.92 -8.87 -16.58
N THR A 108 -6.85 -9.26 -15.93
CA THR A 108 -6.82 -9.45 -14.46
C THR A 108 -7.11 -8.15 -13.74
N HIS A 109 -6.47 -7.04 -14.14
CA HIS A 109 -6.70 -5.74 -13.51
C HIS A 109 -8.12 -5.22 -13.72
N ASP A 110 -8.61 -5.24 -14.97
CA ASP A 110 -9.95 -4.72 -15.28
C ASP A 110 -11.06 -5.55 -14.58
N VAL A 111 -10.86 -6.87 -14.41
CA VAL A 111 -11.75 -7.71 -13.59
C VAL A 111 -11.67 -7.36 -12.12
N ALA A 112 -10.46 -7.22 -11.55
CA ALA A 112 -10.28 -6.90 -10.14
C ALA A 112 -10.91 -5.55 -9.74
N VAL A 113 -10.87 -4.55 -10.64
CA VAL A 113 -11.46 -3.23 -10.41
C VAL A 113 -12.91 -3.11 -10.92
N GLU A 114 -13.51 -4.19 -11.38
CA GLU A 114 -14.89 -4.28 -11.91
C GLU A 114 -15.20 -3.28 -13.05
N ARG A 115 -14.15 -2.86 -13.78
CA ARG A 115 -14.33 -1.87 -14.85
C ARG A 115 -13.31 -2.04 -15.98
N ARG A 116 -13.82 -2.26 -17.22
CA ARG A 116 -13.00 -2.38 -18.41
C ARG A 116 -12.31 -1.05 -18.76
N GLY A 117 -11.05 -1.16 -19.23
CA GLY A 117 -10.26 -0.04 -19.73
C GLY A 117 -9.49 0.72 -18.66
N VAL A 118 -9.63 0.38 -17.38
CA VAL A 118 -8.87 1.03 -16.28
C VAL A 118 -7.38 0.74 -16.42
N TYR A 119 -7.01 -0.49 -16.80
CA TYR A 119 -5.62 -0.84 -17.10
C TYR A 119 -4.97 0.11 -18.11
N ASP A 120 -5.65 0.38 -19.23
CA ASP A 120 -5.11 1.26 -20.27
C ASP A 120 -4.91 2.69 -19.79
N VAL A 121 -5.85 3.18 -18.96
CA VAL A 121 -5.74 4.50 -18.33
C VAL A 121 -4.55 4.53 -17.37
N ALA A 122 -4.38 3.51 -16.53
CA ALA A 122 -3.27 3.40 -15.59
C ALA A 122 -1.90 3.37 -16.31
N ILE A 123 -1.78 2.54 -17.36
CA ILE A 123 -0.54 2.48 -18.17
C ILE A 123 -0.25 3.83 -18.86
N LYS A 124 -1.28 4.51 -19.36
CA LYS A 124 -1.14 5.84 -19.94
C LYS A 124 -0.73 6.88 -18.88
N ALA A 125 -1.35 6.84 -17.70
CA ALA A 125 -1.03 7.72 -16.60
C ALA A 125 0.41 7.58 -16.14
N ILE A 126 0.92 6.34 -15.99
CA ILE A 126 2.32 6.08 -15.65
C ILE A 126 3.27 6.76 -16.66
N LYS A 127 2.99 6.63 -17.97
CA LYS A 127 3.81 7.26 -19.01
C LYS A 127 3.76 8.79 -18.93
N GLU A 128 2.58 9.37 -18.77
CA GLU A 128 2.40 10.81 -18.70
C GLU A 128 2.98 11.41 -17.42
N PHE A 129 2.81 10.76 -16.26
CA PHE A 129 3.46 11.16 -15.00
C PHE A 129 4.98 11.18 -15.16
N ARG A 130 5.56 10.11 -15.70
CA ARG A 130 7.01 10.04 -15.90
C ARG A 130 7.53 11.11 -16.85
N SER A 131 6.86 11.31 -17.99
CA SER A 131 7.23 12.37 -18.93
C SER A 131 7.04 13.78 -18.36
N GLY A 132 6.11 13.94 -17.41
CA GLY A 132 5.87 15.18 -16.66
C GLY A 132 6.87 15.40 -15.50
N GLY A 133 7.86 14.52 -15.31
CA GLY A 133 8.89 14.66 -14.26
C GLY A 133 8.47 14.18 -12.88
N TYR A 134 7.35 13.45 -12.76
CA TYR A 134 6.94 12.86 -11.49
C TYR A 134 7.67 11.55 -11.22
N ARG A 135 7.92 11.30 -9.94
CA ARG A 135 8.29 9.97 -9.45
C ARG A 135 7.05 9.08 -9.48
N VAL A 136 7.21 7.84 -9.95
CA VAL A 136 6.11 6.88 -10.09
C VAL A 136 6.51 5.53 -9.54
N CYS A 137 5.69 5.03 -8.63
CA CYS A 137 5.70 3.67 -8.12
C CYS A 137 4.39 2.97 -8.51
N THR A 138 4.32 1.67 -8.32
CA THR A 138 3.07 0.91 -8.46
C THR A 138 2.77 0.13 -7.19
N ASN A 139 1.49 -0.12 -6.93
CA ASN A 139 1.02 -1.04 -5.91
C ASN A 139 0.22 -2.16 -6.57
N THR A 140 0.55 -3.40 -6.24
CA THR A 140 -0.07 -4.61 -6.78
C THR A 140 -0.54 -5.49 -5.65
N THR A 141 -1.85 -5.71 -5.58
CA THR A 141 -2.45 -6.68 -4.67
C THR A 141 -2.56 -8.02 -5.38
N LEU A 142 -2.07 -9.08 -4.73
CA LEU A 142 -2.08 -10.42 -5.29
C LEU A 142 -3.21 -11.23 -4.67
N PHE A 143 -4.03 -11.85 -5.54
CA PHE A 143 -5.19 -12.64 -5.16
C PHE A 143 -5.02 -14.11 -5.55
N SER A 144 -5.82 -14.99 -4.92
CA SER A 144 -5.91 -16.40 -5.28
C SER A 144 -6.39 -16.59 -6.73
N GLY A 145 -5.99 -17.69 -7.36
CA GLY A 145 -6.40 -18.02 -8.74
C GLY A 145 -5.56 -17.36 -9.83
N ASN A 146 -4.80 -16.31 -9.53
CA ASN A 146 -3.92 -15.67 -10.51
C ASN A 146 -2.66 -16.52 -10.78
N GLN A 147 -2.03 -16.30 -11.95
CA GLN A 147 -0.84 -17.07 -12.35
C GLN A 147 0.44 -16.26 -12.06
N PRO A 148 1.47 -16.84 -11.42
CA PRO A 148 2.74 -16.15 -11.13
C PRO A 148 3.42 -15.57 -12.38
N GLU A 149 3.29 -16.26 -13.52
CA GLU A 149 3.87 -15.88 -14.81
C GLU A 149 3.30 -14.56 -15.34
N GLU A 150 2.08 -14.20 -14.95
CA GLU A 150 1.48 -12.92 -15.28
C GLU A 150 2.23 -11.79 -14.57
N TYR A 151 2.53 -11.97 -13.29
CA TYR A 151 3.26 -10.98 -12.49
C TYR A 151 4.71 -10.82 -12.97
N HIS A 152 5.36 -11.90 -13.45
CA HIS A 152 6.68 -11.79 -14.08
C HIS A 152 6.64 -10.84 -15.29
N ARG A 153 5.60 -10.96 -16.13
CA ARG A 153 5.41 -10.08 -17.30
C ARG A 153 5.05 -8.65 -16.89
N LEU A 154 4.15 -8.49 -15.90
CA LEU A 154 3.76 -7.20 -15.38
C LEU A 154 4.98 -6.42 -14.84
N PHE A 155 5.74 -7.04 -13.94
CA PHE A 155 6.88 -6.38 -13.30
C PHE A 155 8.00 -6.10 -14.30
N ALA A 156 8.27 -6.99 -15.25
CA ALA A 156 9.22 -6.73 -16.32
C ALA A 156 8.80 -5.55 -17.21
N MET A 157 7.51 -5.44 -17.53
CA MET A 157 6.95 -4.32 -18.28
C MET A 157 7.07 -3.00 -17.51
N LEU A 158 6.66 -2.97 -16.24
CA LEU A 158 6.74 -1.78 -15.38
C LEU A 158 8.18 -1.30 -15.20
N ASN A 159 9.12 -2.25 -15.01
CA ASN A 159 10.54 -1.95 -14.93
C ASN A 159 11.05 -1.31 -16.25
N LYS A 160 10.66 -1.87 -17.41
CA LYS A 160 10.98 -1.29 -18.73
C LYS A 160 10.36 0.11 -18.93
N MET A 161 9.20 0.36 -18.37
CA MET A 161 8.56 1.69 -18.38
C MET A 161 9.28 2.68 -17.46
N GLY A 162 10.24 2.23 -16.66
CA GLY A 162 11.02 3.05 -15.73
C GLY A 162 10.26 3.43 -14.45
N VAL A 163 9.31 2.62 -14.01
CA VAL A 163 8.72 2.74 -12.66
C VAL A 163 9.85 2.61 -11.64
N GLU A 164 9.90 3.51 -10.65
CA GLU A 164 11.01 3.56 -9.68
C GLU A 164 11.04 2.37 -8.75
N GLY A 165 9.87 1.85 -8.40
CA GLY A 165 9.71 0.67 -7.56
C GLY A 165 8.28 0.16 -7.54
N MET A 166 8.14 -1.12 -7.24
CA MET A 166 6.87 -1.82 -7.17
C MET A 166 6.61 -2.25 -5.74
N MET A 167 5.44 -1.97 -5.20
CA MET A 167 4.98 -2.49 -3.93
C MET A 167 4.04 -3.65 -4.19
N VAL A 168 4.16 -4.70 -3.39
CA VAL A 168 3.34 -5.90 -3.52
C VAL A 168 2.84 -6.34 -2.15
N ALA A 169 1.61 -6.82 -2.10
CA ALA A 169 1.03 -7.42 -0.90
C ALA A 169 -0.03 -8.47 -1.30
N PRO A 170 -0.32 -9.46 -0.47
CA PRO A 170 -1.52 -10.28 -0.64
C PRO A 170 -2.76 -9.43 -0.37
N GLY A 171 -3.91 -9.83 -0.90
CA GLY A 171 -5.19 -9.22 -0.52
C GLY A 171 -5.51 -9.46 0.96
N PHE A 172 -6.20 -8.51 1.58
CA PHE A 172 -6.77 -8.65 2.92
C PHE A 172 -8.27 -8.87 2.84
N GLN A 173 -8.76 -9.90 3.51
CA GLN A 173 -10.17 -10.24 3.53
C GLN A 173 -10.94 -9.32 4.50
N TYR A 174 -11.38 -8.17 4.00
CA TYR A 174 -12.29 -7.30 4.75
C TYR A 174 -13.63 -8.01 4.97
N LYS A 175 -14.32 -7.66 6.02
CA LYS A 175 -15.66 -8.19 6.31
C LYS A 175 -16.67 -7.81 5.21
N GLU A 176 -16.54 -6.61 4.66
CA GLU A 176 -17.47 -5.97 3.73
C GLU A 176 -17.10 -6.18 2.25
N VAL A 177 -16.19 -7.09 1.91
CA VAL A 177 -15.84 -7.37 0.50
C VAL A 177 -16.98 -8.06 -0.25
N ALA A 178 -17.05 -7.84 -1.55
CA ALA A 178 -18.06 -8.45 -2.40
C ALA A 178 -17.83 -9.96 -2.61
N GLN A 179 -16.56 -10.40 -2.57
CA GLN A 179 -16.17 -11.78 -2.87
C GLN A 179 -15.08 -12.23 -1.90
N HIS A 180 -15.32 -13.33 -1.17
CA HIS A 180 -14.42 -13.80 -0.11
C HIS A 180 -13.43 -14.89 -0.56
N ASP A 181 -13.69 -15.60 -1.63
CA ASP A 181 -12.90 -16.74 -2.13
C ASP A 181 -11.64 -16.34 -2.93
N ILE A 182 -11.46 -15.04 -3.17
CA ILE A 182 -10.28 -14.50 -3.86
C ILE A 182 -9.06 -14.32 -2.94
N PHE A 183 -9.21 -14.44 -1.63
CA PHE A 183 -8.13 -14.20 -0.67
C PHE A 183 -7.38 -15.48 -0.34
N MET A 184 -6.06 -15.40 -0.41
CA MET A 184 -5.18 -16.52 -0.12
C MET A 184 -5.08 -16.79 1.38
N GLN A 185 -5.07 -18.06 1.75
CA GLN A 185 -4.62 -18.49 3.07
C GLN A 185 -3.09 -18.26 3.21
N ARG A 186 -2.58 -18.13 4.42
CA ARG A 186 -1.20 -17.71 4.70
C ARG A 186 -0.16 -18.62 4.00
N GLU A 187 -0.30 -19.93 4.04
CA GLU A 187 0.63 -20.86 3.39
C GLU A 187 0.48 -20.86 1.86
N GLU A 188 -0.73 -20.66 1.35
CA GLU A 188 -0.97 -20.43 -0.07
C GLU A 188 -0.26 -19.15 -0.54
N ALA A 189 -0.42 -18.05 0.19
CA ALA A 189 0.25 -16.79 -0.09
C ALA A 189 1.78 -16.97 -0.10
N ARG A 190 2.37 -17.62 0.91
CA ARG A 190 3.80 -17.92 0.97
C ARG A 190 4.28 -18.71 -0.25
N SER A 191 3.54 -19.74 -0.63
CA SER A 191 3.85 -20.55 -1.81
C SER A 191 3.75 -19.73 -3.09
N PHE A 192 2.72 -18.90 -3.19
CA PHE A 192 2.48 -18.04 -4.35
C PHE A 192 3.59 -16.98 -4.51
N PHE A 193 3.94 -16.27 -3.44
CA PHE A 193 5.00 -15.27 -3.45
C PHE A 193 6.37 -15.88 -3.77
N ARG A 194 6.67 -17.08 -3.30
CA ARG A 194 7.90 -17.80 -3.74
C ARG A 194 7.94 -17.94 -5.25
N ARG A 195 6.86 -18.45 -5.88
CA ARG A 195 6.79 -18.63 -7.33
C ARG A 195 6.87 -17.30 -8.10
N VAL A 196 6.23 -16.27 -7.58
CA VAL A 196 6.30 -14.92 -8.19
C VAL A 196 7.73 -14.39 -8.15
N PHE A 197 8.39 -14.46 -7.02
CA PHE A 197 9.72 -13.88 -6.87
C PHE A 197 10.82 -14.72 -7.50
N ASP A 198 10.74 -16.05 -7.47
CA ASP A 198 11.72 -16.94 -8.11
C ASP A 198 11.73 -16.79 -9.64
N GLY A 199 10.62 -16.37 -10.24
CA GLY A 199 10.52 -16.09 -11.68
C GLY A 199 10.85 -14.66 -12.08
N CYS A 200 11.04 -13.75 -11.12
CA CYS A 200 11.40 -12.37 -11.42
C CYS A 200 12.85 -12.28 -11.93
N ARG A 201 13.05 -11.52 -13.03
CA ARG A 201 14.39 -11.25 -13.59
C ARG A 201 15.18 -10.32 -12.67
N GLU A 202 16.51 -10.45 -12.73
CA GLU A 202 17.41 -9.48 -12.10
C GLU A 202 17.11 -8.05 -12.57
N GLY A 203 17.26 -7.08 -11.67
CA GLY A 203 17.05 -5.66 -11.96
C GLY A 203 15.62 -5.16 -11.70
N ILE A 204 14.65 -6.02 -11.38
CA ILE A 204 13.33 -5.58 -10.94
C ILE A 204 13.44 -5.02 -9.52
N ARG A 205 12.98 -3.79 -9.32
CA ARG A 205 13.04 -3.10 -8.04
C ARG A 205 11.70 -3.17 -7.30
N PHE A 206 11.70 -3.80 -6.13
CA PHE A 206 10.61 -3.70 -5.19
C PHE A 206 10.92 -2.64 -4.13
N TYR A 207 9.90 -1.88 -3.73
CA TYR A 207 10.02 -0.86 -2.67
C TYR A 207 9.63 -1.39 -1.30
N ASN A 208 9.03 -2.57 -1.25
CA ASN A 208 8.85 -3.27 0.01
C ASN A 208 10.22 -3.57 0.66
N ASN A 209 10.25 -3.53 1.99
CA ASN A 209 11.42 -3.93 2.75
C ASN A 209 11.86 -5.35 2.35
N PRO A 210 13.13 -5.58 1.96
CA PRO A 210 13.60 -6.91 1.57
C PRO A 210 13.38 -8.02 2.61
N LEU A 211 13.40 -7.69 3.91
CA LEU A 211 13.13 -8.66 4.98
C LEU A 211 11.63 -9.00 5.06
N TYR A 212 10.76 -8.03 4.75
CA TYR A 212 9.32 -8.30 4.58
C TYR A 212 9.05 -9.18 3.35
N LEU A 213 9.77 -9.01 2.25
CA LEU A 213 9.63 -9.90 1.10
C LEU A 213 10.03 -11.35 1.47
N ASP A 214 11.02 -11.54 2.34
CA ASP A 214 11.36 -12.86 2.88
C ASP A 214 10.23 -13.43 3.77
N PHE A 215 9.56 -12.58 4.53
CA PHE A 215 8.37 -12.98 5.29
C PHE A 215 7.23 -13.44 4.37
N LEU A 216 6.96 -12.71 3.28
CA LEU A 216 5.97 -13.11 2.28
C LEU A 216 6.30 -14.49 1.66
N MET A 217 7.56 -14.82 1.51
CA MET A 217 8.03 -16.11 1.00
C MET A 217 8.09 -17.22 2.07
N GLY A 218 7.77 -16.92 3.33
CA GLY A 218 7.92 -17.86 4.45
C GLY A 218 9.37 -18.19 4.80
N ARG A 219 10.33 -17.32 4.46
CA ARG A 219 11.75 -17.43 4.86
C ARG A 219 12.03 -16.77 6.20
N ARG A 220 11.09 -15.94 6.68
CA ARG A 220 11.08 -15.27 7.99
C ARG A 220 9.69 -15.33 8.59
N ASP A 221 9.61 -15.27 9.90
CA ASP A 221 8.37 -15.12 10.64
C ASP A 221 8.42 -13.84 11.47
N TYR A 222 7.29 -13.11 11.50
CA TYR A 222 7.12 -11.91 12.28
C TYR A 222 5.80 -11.93 13.05
N GLU A 223 5.80 -11.32 14.22
CA GLU A 223 4.59 -10.80 14.83
C GLU A 223 4.22 -9.47 14.18
N CYS A 224 2.92 -9.19 14.08
CA CYS A 224 2.43 -7.95 13.50
C CYS A 224 2.64 -6.77 14.45
N SER A 225 3.21 -5.67 13.94
CA SER A 225 3.31 -4.37 14.61
C SER A 225 2.18 -3.46 14.15
N GLN A 226 0.96 -3.67 14.64
CA GLN A 226 -0.28 -3.00 14.19
C GLN A 226 -0.16 -1.47 14.28
N TRP A 227 0.51 -0.99 15.31
CA TRP A 227 0.76 0.42 15.61
C TRP A 227 1.74 1.12 14.64
N SER A 228 2.48 0.36 13.82
CA SER A 228 3.57 0.93 13.01
C SER A 228 3.09 1.76 11.82
N THR A 229 1.81 1.63 11.44
CA THR A 229 1.24 2.40 10.33
C THR A 229 -0.11 2.99 10.76
N PRO A 230 -0.11 4.01 11.63
CA PRO A 230 -1.33 4.65 12.07
C PRO A 230 -2.07 5.29 10.90
N THR A 231 -3.40 5.25 10.94
CA THR A 231 -4.29 5.69 9.87
C THR A 231 -5.28 6.72 10.37
N PHE A 232 -5.34 7.86 9.70
CA PHE A 232 -6.32 8.92 9.96
C PHE A 232 -7.33 9.01 8.81
N THR A 233 -8.62 9.05 9.15
CA THR A 233 -9.76 9.00 8.23
C THR A 233 -10.77 10.12 8.57
N PRO A 234 -11.81 10.35 7.77
CA PRO A 234 -12.91 11.26 8.14
C PRO A 234 -13.61 10.90 9.46
N ALA A 235 -13.53 9.65 9.92
CA ALA A 235 -14.05 9.21 11.21
C ALA A 235 -13.06 9.41 12.38
N GLY A 236 -11.79 9.80 12.12
CA GLY A 236 -10.74 9.95 13.10
C GLY A 236 -9.62 8.93 12.94
N TRP A 237 -8.80 8.76 13.99
CA TRP A 237 -7.72 7.78 14.03
C TRP A 237 -8.26 6.36 14.16
N ARG A 238 -7.99 5.54 13.16
CA ARG A 238 -8.52 4.17 13.04
C ARG A 238 -7.83 3.22 14.02
N LYS A 239 -8.62 2.42 14.74
CA LYS A 239 -8.20 1.45 15.74
C LYS A 239 -8.67 0.04 15.34
N PRO A 240 -7.86 -1.02 15.41
CA PRO A 240 -6.47 -1.04 15.86
C PRO A 240 -5.44 -0.83 14.73
N CYS A 241 -5.80 -0.92 13.46
CA CYS A 241 -4.85 -0.84 12.36
C CYS A 241 -5.50 -0.38 11.05
N TYR A 242 -4.70 -0.21 10.02
CA TYR A 242 -5.15 0.20 8.68
C TYR A 242 -6.28 -0.69 8.12
N LEU A 243 -6.31 -1.98 8.45
CA LEU A 243 -7.20 -2.97 7.81
C LEU A 243 -8.48 -3.26 8.62
N ILE A 244 -8.42 -3.08 9.92
CA ILE A 244 -9.52 -3.34 10.85
C ILE A 244 -9.94 -2.01 11.48
N ALA A 245 -11.25 -1.72 11.47
CA ALA A 245 -11.83 -0.52 12.03
C ALA A 245 -12.86 -0.89 13.10
N ASP A 246 -12.38 -1.31 14.27
CA ASP A 246 -13.28 -1.59 15.39
C ASP A 246 -13.79 -0.28 16.03
N GLU A 247 -12.92 0.74 16.07
CA GLU A 247 -13.22 2.04 16.64
C GLU A 247 -12.39 3.14 15.95
N HIS A 248 -12.72 4.40 16.25
CA HIS A 248 -11.92 5.57 15.88
C HIS A 248 -11.72 6.44 17.12
N THR A 249 -10.52 6.99 17.25
CA THR A 249 -10.21 7.94 18.34
C THR A 249 -10.02 9.35 17.77
N PRO A 250 -10.34 10.39 18.53
CA PRO A 250 -10.21 11.78 18.08
C PRO A 250 -8.76 12.24 18.00
N THR A 251 -7.84 11.64 18.79
CA THR A 251 -6.43 12.03 18.84
C THR A 251 -5.50 10.85 18.64
N PHE A 252 -4.30 11.12 18.11
CA PHE A 252 -3.24 10.11 17.96
C PHE A 252 -2.75 9.57 19.31
N VAL A 253 -2.68 10.42 20.31
CA VAL A 253 -2.30 10.03 21.69
C VAL A 253 -3.29 8.99 22.20
N GLU A 254 -4.60 9.25 22.07
CA GLU A 254 -5.64 8.32 22.51
C GLU A 254 -5.58 6.99 21.74
N LEU A 255 -5.33 7.01 20.43
CA LEU A 255 -5.08 5.80 19.64
C LEU A 255 -3.98 4.96 20.29
N MET A 256 -2.85 5.58 20.61
CA MET A 256 -1.66 4.88 21.12
C MET A 256 -1.85 4.35 22.53
N GLU A 257 -2.53 5.10 23.41
CA GLU A 257 -2.69 4.77 24.82
C GLU A 257 -3.85 3.84 25.13
N THR A 258 -4.95 3.88 24.33
CA THR A 258 -6.17 3.13 24.64
C THR A 258 -6.33 1.84 23.84
N THR A 259 -5.48 1.61 22.81
CA THR A 259 -5.56 0.39 22.01
C THR A 259 -4.89 -0.79 22.73
N ASP A 260 -5.63 -1.86 22.94
CA ASP A 260 -5.04 -3.14 23.37
C ASP A 260 -4.35 -3.82 22.18
N TRP A 261 -3.12 -3.40 21.91
CA TRP A 261 -2.32 -3.94 20.80
C TRP A 261 -2.10 -5.46 20.90
N LYS A 262 -2.17 -6.05 22.11
CA LYS A 262 -1.94 -7.47 22.32
C LYS A 262 -3.14 -8.32 21.92
N ALA A 263 -4.33 -7.75 21.83
CA ALA A 263 -5.53 -8.45 21.39
C ALA A 263 -5.50 -8.83 19.91
N TYR A 264 -4.65 -8.17 19.10
CA TYR A 264 -4.63 -8.30 17.64
C TYR A 264 -3.36 -8.97 17.13
N GLY A 265 -3.45 -9.61 15.96
CA GLY A 265 -2.36 -10.30 15.27
C GLY A 265 -2.67 -11.78 15.06
N PHE A 266 -1.80 -12.45 14.32
CA PHE A 266 -1.92 -13.87 14.00
C PHE A 266 -2.08 -14.72 15.27
N GLY A 267 -3.08 -15.61 15.28
CA GLY A 267 -3.41 -16.47 16.41
C GLY A 267 -4.03 -15.77 17.62
N ARG A 268 -4.35 -14.47 17.52
CA ARG A 268 -4.98 -13.66 18.59
C ARG A 268 -6.36 -13.13 18.17
N ASP A 269 -6.47 -12.64 16.94
CA ASP A 269 -7.75 -12.22 16.34
C ASP A 269 -7.95 -13.00 15.04
N PRO A 270 -9.08 -13.70 14.85
CA PRO A 270 -9.32 -14.51 13.64
C PRO A 270 -9.23 -13.73 12.33
N ARG A 271 -9.52 -12.42 12.35
CA ARG A 271 -9.39 -11.55 11.17
C ARG A 271 -7.94 -11.36 10.75
N CYS A 272 -7.00 -11.63 11.66
CA CYS A 272 -5.56 -11.50 11.40
C CYS A 272 -4.92 -12.80 10.90
N ASP A 273 -5.63 -13.94 10.92
CA ASP A 273 -5.03 -15.26 10.66
C ASP A 273 -4.51 -15.41 9.23
N THR A 274 -5.15 -14.75 8.25
CA THR A 274 -4.68 -14.71 6.86
C THR A 274 -3.82 -13.49 6.55
N CYS A 275 -3.81 -12.49 7.42
CA CYS A 275 -3.16 -11.21 7.17
C CYS A 275 -1.63 -11.34 7.06
N MET A 276 -1.07 -10.83 5.96
CA MET A 276 0.37 -10.69 5.73
C MET A 276 0.71 -9.31 5.15
N MET A 277 -0.11 -8.30 5.45
CA MET A 277 -0.01 -6.97 4.85
C MET A 277 1.19 -6.17 5.35
N HIS A 278 1.77 -5.38 4.46
CA HIS A 278 2.93 -4.53 4.71
C HIS A 278 2.73 -3.55 5.87
N CYS A 279 1.52 -3.04 6.08
CA CYS A 279 1.22 -2.04 7.12
C CYS A 279 1.59 -2.46 8.55
N GLY A 280 1.63 -3.76 8.84
CA GLY A 280 2.08 -4.27 10.15
C GLY A 280 3.44 -4.99 10.07
N TYR A 281 3.66 -5.76 9.01
CA TYR A 281 4.83 -6.64 8.94
C TYR A 281 6.10 -5.94 8.41
N GLU A 282 6.00 -4.84 7.65
CA GLU A 282 7.19 -4.03 7.34
C GLU A 282 7.73 -3.31 8.58
N GLY A 283 6.85 -2.87 9.47
CA GLY A 283 7.26 -2.34 10.77
C GLY A 283 8.06 -3.36 11.59
N SER A 284 7.61 -4.60 11.63
CA SER A 284 8.31 -5.69 12.31
C SER A 284 9.67 -6.00 11.66
N ALA A 285 9.75 -5.98 10.34
CA ALA A 285 11.01 -6.14 9.61
C ALA A 285 12.02 -5.01 9.89
N ILE A 286 11.53 -3.78 10.06
CA ILE A 286 12.37 -2.64 10.47
C ILE A 286 12.86 -2.83 11.91
N GLN A 287 12.01 -3.28 12.82
CA GLN A 287 12.41 -3.57 14.21
C GLN A 287 13.50 -4.63 14.28
N GLU A 288 13.39 -5.72 13.50
CA GLU A 288 14.47 -6.73 13.40
C GLU A 288 15.77 -6.08 12.91
N ALA A 289 15.71 -5.27 11.87
CA ALA A 289 16.90 -4.60 11.33
C ALA A 289 17.55 -3.67 12.38
N MET A 290 16.75 -2.97 13.18
CA MET A 290 17.26 -2.09 14.24
C MET A 290 17.84 -2.88 15.43
N ALA A 291 17.30 -4.04 15.74
CA ALA A 291 17.72 -4.88 16.86
C ALA A 291 18.94 -5.77 16.52
N SER A 292 19.26 -5.98 15.24
CA SER A 292 20.31 -6.89 14.79
C SER A 292 21.27 -6.24 13.77
N PRO A 293 22.57 -6.02 14.11
CA PRO A 293 23.56 -5.53 13.17
C PRO A 293 23.65 -6.36 11.89
N LYS A 294 23.44 -7.68 11.99
CA LYS A 294 23.43 -8.59 10.82
C LYS A 294 22.22 -8.30 9.92
N ALA A 295 21.03 -8.16 10.48
CA ALA A 295 19.82 -7.86 9.72
C ALA A 295 19.88 -6.44 9.10
N LEU A 296 20.47 -5.47 9.82
CA LEU A 296 20.69 -4.13 9.31
C LEU A 296 21.66 -4.14 8.11
N ALA A 297 22.77 -4.86 8.22
CA ALA A 297 23.74 -5.00 7.12
C ALA A 297 23.11 -5.72 5.90
N GLU A 298 22.30 -6.76 6.13
CA GLU A 298 21.56 -7.45 5.08
C GLU A 298 20.58 -6.51 4.39
N LEU A 299 19.76 -5.77 5.17
CA LEU A 299 18.81 -4.78 4.65
C LEU A 299 19.54 -3.74 3.80
N ALA A 300 20.62 -3.12 4.30
CA ALA A 300 21.38 -2.12 3.58
C ALA A 300 21.95 -2.67 2.27
N TRP A 301 22.54 -3.86 2.31
CA TRP A 301 23.14 -4.50 1.14
C TRP A 301 22.09 -4.83 0.06
N ARG A 302 20.93 -5.38 0.46
CA ARG A 302 19.85 -5.72 -0.47
C ARG A 302 19.14 -4.50 -1.04
N SER A 303 19.02 -3.42 -0.26
CA SER A 303 18.42 -2.16 -0.71
C SER A 303 19.26 -1.43 -1.78
N MET A 304 20.58 -1.65 -1.77
CA MET A 304 21.49 -1.10 -2.79
C MET A 304 21.50 -1.93 -4.09
N ARG A 305 20.97 -3.14 -4.09
CA ARG A 305 20.95 -4.05 -5.24
C ARG A 305 19.52 -4.24 -5.73
N PRO A 306 19.17 -3.82 -6.93
CA PRO A 306 17.84 -4.10 -7.48
C PRO A 306 17.70 -5.61 -7.72
N GLY A 307 16.59 -6.19 -7.23
CA GLY A 307 16.22 -7.59 -7.44
C GLY A 307 16.13 -8.41 -6.15
N ILE A 308 15.34 -9.47 -6.19
CA ILE A 308 15.14 -10.42 -5.07
C ILE A 308 16.20 -11.55 -5.12
N GLY A 309 17.41 -11.25 -5.58
CA GLY A 309 18.46 -12.23 -5.76
C GLY A 309 19.09 -12.72 -4.45
N GLY A 310 18.47 -13.71 -3.81
CA GLY A 310 19.19 -14.66 -3.00
C GLY A 310 19.87 -15.66 -3.93
N LYS A 311 21.19 -15.86 -3.83
CA LYS A 311 21.90 -16.95 -4.51
C LYS A 311 21.10 -18.25 -4.31
N LYS A 312 20.82 -18.96 -5.41
CA LYS A 312 20.51 -20.39 -5.30
C LYS A 312 21.66 -21.00 -4.47
N ALA A 313 21.33 -21.50 -3.29
CA ALA A 313 22.23 -22.44 -2.63
C ALA A 313 22.35 -23.62 -3.58
N GLY A 314 23.58 -23.82 -4.11
CA GLY A 314 23.92 -24.99 -4.91
C GLY A 314 23.98 -26.24 -4.05
#